data_a4d341377c953812bd140c63383c0b9f
#
_entry.id   a4d341377c953812bd140c63383c0b9f
#
_cell.length_a   1.000
_cell.length_b   1.000
_cell.length_c   1.000
_cell.angle_alpha   90.00
_cell.angle_beta   90.00
_cell.angle_gamma   90.00
#
_symmetry.space_group_name_H-M   'P 1'
#
loop_
_entity.id
_entity.type
_entity.pdbx_description
1 polymer ?
#
loop_
_entity_poly.entity_id
_entity_poly.type
_entity_poly.pdbx_seq_one_letter_code
_entity_poly.pdbx_strand_id
1 'polypeptide(L)'
;MNSVAPAGDRLSFSTILGFSVANLPLGALAVAVAVYLPPYFASHLGVSLGAVGAAWAIVRLLDIGVDPVLGVIMDRTRTPFGRYRPWLAIGIPVMMLSVWALFEARAGVTELYLVGWLLIYYLGNSILALGHSAWGATLSTQYHERSRVFGVVAMLGVMGAVIVLLFPILAGHYGRSGAQSVRDMGWFIFWLTPITVAICCFRTPETITRDHGAEQFRFRDYLSLLVKPDLMRLFLAQMSLTLGPGWMSALYVFFFTDSRGYTPGVASILLLTYVIAGVAGAPLTARLAQKLGKHRTLMVTTTAYSLGLCMVMVVPKGNVVLALPVMFWCGFMAAGFDLMIRAMLADVGDEVRLEQGKERLSLIYALNTLAAKIAAAFSIGLTFPLLGKLGYVAKEGFKNTPQAIHSLELAYILGPIFFVMLGGFCVMGWRLDANRHDEIRRELDRRDGLAVAGYEEAPIIDSLGGAPVVAIIEDANPGPA
;
A
#
# COMPACT_ATOMS: atom_id res chain seq x y z
N MET A 1 30.53 -5.21 21.23
CA MET A 1 29.75 -5.20 22.48
C MET A 1 28.36 -4.70 22.11
N ASN A 2 27.45 -5.61 21.82
CA ASN A 2 26.04 -5.28 21.51
C ASN A 2 25.23 -5.51 22.77
N SER A 3 24.82 -4.42 23.44
CA SER A 3 23.90 -4.48 24.55
C SER A 3 22.53 -4.94 24.00
N VAL A 4 22.13 -6.15 24.40
CA VAL A 4 20.75 -6.62 24.25
C VAL A 4 19.89 -5.69 25.11
N ALA A 5 19.02 -4.90 24.50
CA ALA A 5 18.05 -4.09 25.23
C ALA A 5 17.13 -5.02 26.05
N PRO A 6 16.89 -4.76 27.35
CA PRO A 6 16.00 -5.56 28.15
C PRO A 6 14.58 -5.52 27.59
N ALA A 7 13.86 -6.66 27.68
CA ALA A 7 12.48 -6.80 27.28
C ALA A 7 11.61 -5.83 28.12
N GLY A 8 11.24 -4.66 27.54
CA GLY A 8 10.40 -3.67 28.22
C GLY A 8 10.66 -2.21 27.83
N ASP A 9 11.79 -1.87 27.26
CA ASP A 9 12.11 -0.48 26.93
C ASP A 9 11.42 -0.01 25.64
N ARG A 10 10.72 1.12 25.73
CA ARG A 10 10.13 1.82 24.58
C ARG A 10 11.25 2.24 23.63
N LEU A 11 11.06 1.98 22.33
CA LEU A 11 11.99 2.46 21.31
C LEU A 11 12.08 3.99 21.34
N SER A 12 13.31 4.51 21.30
CA SER A 12 13.51 5.96 21.23
C SER A 12 12.88 6.51 19.94
N PHE A 13 12.33 7.71 20.02
CA PHE A 13 11.74 8.35 18.83
C PHE A 13 12.76 8.54 17.71
N SER A 14 14.03 8.81 18.06
CA SER A 14 15.13 8.93 17.10
C SER A 14 15.42 7.61 16.37
N THR A 15 15.30 6.47 17.03
CA THR A 15 15.42 5.14 16.40
C THR A 15 14.25 4.88 15.44
N ILE A 16 13.01 5.19 15.88
CA ILE A 16 11.82 5.04 15.03
C ILE A 16 11.92 5.94 13.80
N LEU A 17 12.32 7.20 13.97
CA LEU A 17 12.49 8.14 12.88
C LEU A 17 13.61 7.69 11.93
N GLY A 18 14.77 7.27 12.48
CA GLY A 18 15.89 6.73 11.71
C GLY A 18 15.51 5.50 10.89
N PHE A 19 14.68 4.60 11.44
CA PHE A 19 14.12 3.48 10.72
C PHE A 19 13.17 3.94 9.62
N SER A 20 12.20 4.78 9.95
CA SER A 20 11.08 5.13 9.10
C SER A 20 11.47 6.00 7.90
N VAL A 21 12.61 6.72 7.97
CA VAL A 21 13.05 7.63 6.89
C VAL A 21 13.30 6.91 5.56
N ALA A 22 13.62 5.62 5.58
CA ALA A 22 13.75 4.81 4.37
C ALA A 22 12.43 4.68 3.56
N ASN A 23 11.28 4.94 4.18
CA ASN A 23 9.99 4.92 3.48
C ASN A 23 9.69 6.22 2.71
N LEU A 24 10.45 7.27 2.94
CA LEU A 24 10.26 8.57 2.26
C LEU A 24 10.47 8.46 0.74
N PRO A 25 11.59 7.90 0.21
CA PRO A 25 11.74 7.70 -1.22
C PRO A 25 10.72 6.70 -1.79
N LEU A 26 10.30 5.68 -1.04
CA LEU A 26 9.29 4.73 -1.50
C LEU A 26 7.92 5.40 -1.68
N GLY A 27 7.54 6.31 -0.78
CA GLY A 27 6.32 7.11 -0.92
C GLY A 27 6.38 8.08 -2.11
N ALA A 28 7.54 8.73 -2.33
CA ALA A 28 7.78 9.57 -3.50
C ALA A 28 7.66 8.78 -4.82
N LEU A 29 8.28 7.60 -4.87
CA LEU A 29 8.22 6.68 -6.02
C LEU A 29 6.79 6.22 -6.31
N ALA A 30 5.99 5.93 -5.29
CA ALA A 30 4.62 5.49 -5.47
C ALA A 30 3.81 6.48 -6.32
N VAL A 31 3.96 7.79 -6.08
CA VAL A 31 3.29 8.83 -6.86
C VAL A 31 3.98 9.07 -8.21
N ALA A 32 5.30 9.19 -8.23
CA ALA A 32 6.05 9.48 -9.45
C ALA A 32 5.83 8.40 -10.53
N VAL A 33 5.86 7.13 -10.14
CA VAL A 33 5.72 5.98 -11.06
C VAL A 33 4.27 5.68 -11.43
N ALA A 34 3.29 5.95 -10.54
CA ALA A 34 1.89 5.67 -10.84
C ALA A 34 1.21 6.79 -11.64
N VAL A 35 1.60 8.05 -11.44
CA VAL A 35 0.89 9.21 -12.00
C VAL A 35 1.68 9.89 -13.12
N TYR A 36 2.99 10.06 -12.96
CA TYR A 36 3.79 10.89 -13.87
C TYR A 36 4.60 10.08 -14.90
N LEU A 37 5.15 8.96 -14.51
CA LEU A 37 6.04 8.19 -15.40
C LEU A 37 5.30 7.60 -16.62
N PRO A 38 4.10 6.99 -16.52
CA PRO A 38 3.40 6.45 -17.69
C PRO A 38 3.03 7.52 -18.73
N PRO A 39 2.44 8.69 -18.35
CA PRO A 39 2.23 9.78 -19.29
C PRO A 39 3.53 10.34 -19.86
N TYR A 40 4.62 10.39 -19.10
CA TYR A 40 5.93 10.85 -19.56
C TYR A 40 6.44 9.99 -20.73
N PHE A 41 6.37 8.66 -20.62
CA PHE A 41 6.76 7.75 -21.71
C PHE A 41 5.86 7.90 -22.95
N ALA A 42 4.56 8.07 -22.74
CA ALA A 42 3.61 8.22 -23.85
C ALA A 42 3.72 9.59 -24.54
N SER A 43 3.82 10.69 -23.78
CA SER A 43 3.77 12.04 -24.32
C SER A 43 5.11 12.53 -24.86
N HIS A 44 6.21 12.27 -24.12
CA HIS A 44 7.51 12.89 -24.40
C HIS A 44 8.51 11.93 -25.05
N LEU A 45 8.40 10.61 -24.81
CA LEU A 45 9.38 9.64 -25.33
C LEU A 45 8.89 8.90 -26.58
N GLY A 46 7.60 9.07 -26.96
CA GLY A 46 7.04 8.53 -28.19
C GLY A 46 6.63 7.05 -28.10
N VAL A 47 6.56 6.46 -26.91
CA VAL A 47 6.06 5.09 -26.72
C VAL A 47 4.52 5.10 -26.82
N SER A 48 3.96 4.18 -27.61
CA SER A 48 2.49 4.14 -27.75
C SER A 48 1.77 3.87 -26.44
N LEU A 49 0.54 4.41 -26.27
CA LEU A 49 -0.28 4.14 -25.08
C LEU A 49 -0.47 2.63 -24.85
N GLY A 50 -0.68 1.87 -25.93
CA GLY A 50 -0.83 0.42 -25.84
C GLY A 50 0.42 -0.27 -25.30
N ALA A 51 1.60 0.14 -25.76
CA ALA A 51 2.87 -0.40 -25.31
C ALA A 51 3.18 -0.04 -23.85
N VAL A 52 2.93 1.21 -23.45
CA VAL A 52 3.08 1.63 -22.05
C VAL A 52 2.15 0.81 -21.16
N GLY A 53 0.87 0.67 -21.52
CA GLY A 53 -0.09 -0.13 -20.76
C GLY A 53 0.33 -1.60 -20.64
N ALA A 54 0.74 -2.22 -21.77
CA ALA A 54 1.22 -3.60 -21.79
C ALA A 54 2.47 -3.80 -20.92
N ALA A 55 3.45 -2.87 -20.99
CA ALA A 55 4.66 -2.93 -20.19
C ALA A 55 4.35 -2.93 -18.68
N TRP A 56 3.51 -2.01 -18.22
CA TRP A 56 3.08 -1.98 -16.81
C TRP A 56 2.35 -3.25 -16.39
N ALA A 57 1.40 -3.74 -17.19
CA ALA A 57 0.65 -4.96 -16.91
C ALA A 57 1.58 -6.18 -16.79
N ILE A 58 2.44 -6.39 -17.79
CA ILE A 58 3.36 -7.54 -17.82
C ILE A 58 4.30 -7.51 -16.63
N VAL A 59 4.95 -6.38 -16.40
CA VAL A 59 5.95 -6.25 -15.32
C VAL A 59 5.32 -6.43 -13.95
N ARG A 60 4.15 -5.84 -13.72
CA ARG A 60 3.42 -6.01 -12.46
C ARG A 60 2.94 -7.43 -12.21
N LEU A 61 2.51 -8.14 -13.27
CA LEU A 61 2.14 -9.55 -13.15
C LEU A 61 3.36 -10.43 -12.83
N LEU A 62 4.51 -10.15 -13.41
CA LEU A 62 5.76 -10.84 -13.08
C LEU A 62 6.23 -10.54 -11.65
N ASP A 63 6.06 -9.30 -11.18
CA ASP A 63 6.39 -8.88 -9.81
C ASP A 63 5.62 -9.69 -8.73
N ILE A 64 4.43 -10.18 -9.04
CA ILE A 64 3.64 -11.03 -8.14
C ILE A 64 4.42 -12.28 -7.72
N GLY A 65 5.15 -12.91 -8.64
CA GLY A 65 5.96 -14.09 -8.37
C GLY A 65 7.27 -13.80 -7.65
N VAL A 66 7.77 -12.58 -7.76
CA VAL A 66 9.08 -12.17 -7.21
C VAL A 66 9.03 -12.02 -5.68
N ASP A 67 7.99 -11.42 -5.14
CA ASP A 67 7.87 -11.13 -3.70
C ASP A 67 7.97 -12.38 -2.79
N PRO A 68 7.24 -13.49 -3.05
CA PRO A 68 7.35 -14.68 -2.23
C PRO A 68 8.75 -15.30 -2.28
N VAL A 69 9.39 -15.28 -3.45
CA VAL A 69 10.75 -15.80 -3.63
C VAL A 69 11.76 -14.95 -2.85
N LEU A 70 11.67 -13.63 -2.98
CA LEU A 70 12.51 -12.70 -2.22
C LEU A 70 12.29 -12.86 -0.71
N GLY A 71 11.05 -12.96 -0.26
CA GLY A 71 10.72 -13.19 1.15
C GLY A 71 11.42 -14.43 1.71
N VAL A 72 11.31 -15.57 1.02
CA VAL A 72 11.98 -16.82 1.44
C VAL A 72 13.50 -16.68 1.46
N ILE A 73 14.09 -16.01 0.48
CA ILE A 73 15.54 -15.81 0.42
C ILE A 73 16.00 -14.87 1.56
N MET A 74 15.28 -13.77 1.79
CA MET A 74 15.55 -12.83 2.88
C MET A 74 15.45 -13.53 4.25
N ASP A 75 14.44 -14.39 4.42
CA ASP A 75 14.22 -15.13 5.64
C ASP A 75 15.32 -16.14 5.96
N ARG A 76 15.95 -16.69 4.94
CA ARG A 76 17.10 -17.62 5.08
C ARG A 76 18.44 -16.91 5.22
N THR A 77 18.50 -15.62 4.95
CA THR A 77 19.75 -14.87 4.97
C THR A 77 20.27 -14.70 6.41
N ARG A 78 21.52 -15.05 6.65
CA ARG A 78 22.23 -14.89 7.91
C ARG A 78 23.59 -14.30 7.61
N THR A 79 23.82 -13.04 7.98
CA THR A 79 25.14 -12.40 7.81
C THR A 79 25.60 -11.74 9.10
N PRO A 80 26.91 -11.48 9.25
CA PRO A 80 27.43 -10.73 10.40
C PRO A 80 26.89 -9.31 10.54
N PHE A 81 26.39 -8.74 9.42
CA PHE A 81 25.83 -7.39 9.37
C PHE A 81 24.33 -7.33 9.69
N GLY A 82 23.67 -8.47 9.85
CA GLY A 82 22.25 -8.61 10.05
C GLY A 82 21.58 -9.46 8.98
N ARG A 83 20.24 -9.55 9.04
CA ARG A 83 19.39 -10.31 8.11
C ARG A 83 18.87 -9.41 6.98
N TYR A 84 18.37 -8.21 7.32
CA TYR A 84 17.72 -7.31 6.41
C TYR A 84 18.61 -6.19 5.85
N ARG A 85 19.60 -5.72 6.64
CA ARG A 85 20.54 -4.69 6.20
C ARG A 85 21.25 -4.99 4.88
N PRO A 86 21.78 -6.21 4.63
CA PRO A 86 22.42 -6.52 3.35
C PRO A 86 21.47 -6.37 2.16
N TRP A 87 20.19 -6.74 2.33
CA TRP A 87 19.20 -6.61 1.29
C TRP A 87 18.86 -5.16 0.98
N LEU A 88 18.69 -4.32 2.00
CA LEU A 88 18.54 -2.88 1.80
C LEU A 88 19.76 -2.27 1.10
N ALA A 89 20.96 -2.68 1.48
CA ALA A 89 22.20 -2.21 0.83
C ALA A 89 22.27 -2.62 -0.66
N ILE A 90 21.85 -3.85 -1.01
CA ILE A 90 21.75 -4.31 -2.40
C ILE A 90 20.61 -3.58 -3.15
N GLY A 91 19.51 -3.30 -2.47
CA GLY A 91 18.37 -2.58 -3.04
C GLY A 91 18.72 -1.16 -3.47
N ILE A 92 19.67 -0.48 -2.81
CA ILE A 92 20.11 0.88 -3.17
C ILE A 92 20.57 0.97 -4.63
N PRO A 93 21.64 0.28 -5.06
CA PRO A 93 22.15 0.42 -6.43
C PRO A 93 21.14 -0.06 -7.48
N VAL A 94 20.35 -1.10 -7.19
CA VAL A 94 19.28 -1.59 -8.09
C VAL A 94 18.23 -0.50 -8.30
N MET A 95 17.77 0.13 -7.23
CA MET A 95 16.81 1.21 -7.28
C MET A 95 17.39 2.46 -7.97
N MET A 96 18.58 2.89 -7.60
CA MET A 96 19.23 4.05 -8.20
C MET A 96 19.39 3.90 -9.71
N LEU A 97 19.89 2.74 -10.15
CA LEU A 97 20.12 2.47 -11.57
C LEU A 97 18.81 2.47 -12.38
N SER A 98 17.76 1.85 -11.84
CA SER A 98 16.45 1.81 -12.50
C SER A 98 15.75 3.18 -12.53
N VAL A 99 15.82 3.94 -11.44
CA VAL A 99 15.28 5.31 -11.38
C VAL A 99 16.02 6.21 -12.37
N TRP A 100 17.35 6.17 -12.40
CA TRP A 100 18.12 6.93 -13.36
C TRP A 100 17.72 6.58 -14.81
N ALA A 101 17.67 5.30 -15.15
CA ALA A 101 17.34 4.85 -16.50
C ALA A 101 15.89 5.22 -16.91
N LEU A 102 14.92 5.10 -16.01
CA LEU A 102 13.52 5.41 -16.32
C LEU A 102 13.24 6.92 -16.41
N PHE A 103 13.81 7.72 -15.52
CA PHE A 103 13.52 9.16 -15.46
C PHE A 103 14.42 9.99 -16.40
N GLU A 104 15.62 9.50 -16.78
CA GLU A 104 16.51 10.11 -17.76
C GLU A 104 16.40 9.48 -19.17
N ALA A 105 15.36 8.67 -19.40
CA ALA A 105 15.10 8.07 -20.68
C ALA A 105 14.95 9.14 -21.79
N ARG A 106 15.50 8.85 -22.98
CA ARG A 106 15.48 9.78 -24.13
C ARG A 106 14.39 9.40 -25.12
N ALA A 107 13.92 10.35 -25.90
CA ALA A 107 12.98 10.07 -26.98
C ALA A 107 13.51 8.99 -27.95
N GLY A 108 12.61 8.09 -28.39
CA GLY A 108 12.96 6.98 -29.27
C GLY A 108 13.37 5.69 -28.55
N VAL A 109 13.22 5.61 -27.22
CA VAL A 109 13.40 4.35 -26.48
C VAL A 109 12.40 3.29 -26.92
N THR A 110 12.86 2.03 -26.92
CA THR A 110 12.03 0.88 -27.31
C THR A 110 11.11 0.40 -26.18
N GLU A 111 10.07 -0.35 -26.53
CA GLU A 111 9.20 -1.01 -25.55
C GLU A 111 9.98 -1.98 -24.65
N LEU A 112 10.98 -2.68 -25.22
CA LEU A 112 11.86 -3.59 -24.48
C LEU A 112 12.71 -2.85 -23.43
N TYR A 113 13.18 -1.63 -23.74
CA TYR A 113 13.85 -0.77 -22.76
C TYR A 113 12.94 -0.47 -21.59
N LEU A 114 11.70 -0.07 -21.85
CA LEU A 114 10.72 0.24 -20.82
C LEU A 114 10.42 -0.99 -19.94
N VAL A 115 10.13 -2.13 -20.54
CA VAL A 115 9.86 -3.39 -19.82
C VAL A 115 11.06 -3.80 -18.97
N GLY A 116 12.26 -3.79 -19.54
CA GLY A 116 13.49 -4.19 -18.84
C GLY A 116 13.77 -3.33 -17.60
N TRP A 117 13.72 -2.00 -17.75
CA TRP A 117 14.00 -1.10 -16.64
C TRP A 117 12.86 -1.06 -15.60
N LEU A 118 11.61 -1.25 -16.02
CA LEU A 118 10.50 -1.43 -15.07
C LEU A 118 10.66 -2.71 -14.25
N LEU A 119 11.10 -3.82 -14.84
CA LEU A 119 11.39 -5.06 -14.11
C LEU A 119 12.47 -4.84 -13.05
N ILE A 120 13.56 -4.16 -13.40
CA ILE A 120 14.64 -3.84 -12.45
C ILE A 120 14.13 -2.88 -11.36
N TYR A 121 13.28 -1.92 -11.72
CA TYR A 121 12.65 -1.00 -10.78
C TYR A 121 11.77 -1.75 -9.77
N TYR A 122 10.86 -2.62 -10.24
CA TYR A 122 9.98 -3.37 -9.32
C TYR A 122 10.77 -4.36 -8.47
N LEU A 123 11.82 -4.98 -9.00
CA LEU A 123 12.74 -5.80 -8.21
C LEU A 123 13.40 -4.98 -7.09
N GLY A 124 13.95 -3.81 -7.39
CA GLY A 124 14.54 -2.90 -6.40
C GLY A 124 13.53 -2.44 -5.35
N ASN A 125 12.31 -2.09 -5.80
CA ASN A 125 11.21 -1.69 -4.93
C ASN A 125 10.79 -2.84 -3.99
N SER A 126 10.66 -4.06 -4.51
CA SER A 126 10.33 -5.24 -3.69
C SER A 126 11.42 -5.55 -2.67
N ILE A 127 12.71 -5.47 -3.06
CA ILE A 127 13.83 -5.66 -2.13
C ILE A 127 13.77 -4.64 -0.98
N LEU A 128 13.60 -3.36 -1.29
CA LEU A 128 13.55 -2.30 -0.28
C LEU A 128 12.28 -2.38 0.58
N ALA A 129 11.12 -2.54 -0.03
CA ALA A 129 9.83 -2.54 0.68
C ALA A 129 9.66 -3.77 1.57
N LEU A 130 9.97 -4.98 1.05
CA LEU A 130 9.87 -6.21 1.84
C LEU A 130 10.91 -6.24 2.95
N GLY A 131 12.18 -5.93 2.64
CA GLY A 131 13.25 -5.92 3.64
C GLY A 131 12.97 -4.91 4.76
N HIS A 132 12.51 -3.70 4.42
CA HIS A 132 12.13 -2.68 5.40
C HIS A 132 10.92 -3.08 6.23
N SER A 133 9.86 -3.61 5.62
CA SER A 133 8.66 -4.03 6.33
C SER A 133 8.91 -5.22 7.26
N ALA A 134 9.67 -6.22 6.80
CA ALA A 134 10.04 -7.38 7.59
C ALA A 134 10.95 -6.99 8.79
N TRP A 135 11.92 -6.10 8.56
CA TRP A 135 12.73 -5.56 9.65
C TRP A 135 11.89 -4.77 10.65
N GLY A 136 10.95 -3.93 10.20
CA GLY A 136 10.02 -3.20 11.05
C GLY A 136 9.19 -4.10 11.96
N ALA A 137 8.77 -5.25 11.46
CA ALA A 137 8.02 -6.23 12.25
C ALA A 137 8.85 -6.87 13.38
N THR A 138 10.19 -6.91 13.25
CA THR A 138 11.09 -7.48 14.26
C THR A 138 11.64 -6.45 15.24
N LEU A 139 11.45 -5.14 14.99
CA LEU A 139 11.97 -4.06 15.86
C LEU A 139 11.34 -4.04 17.25
N SER A 140 10.08 -4.45 17.38
CA SER A 140 9.38 -4.55 18.66
C SER A 140 8.43 -5.73 18.67
N THR A 141 8.42 -6.44 19.78
CA THR A 141 7.43 -7.51 20.06
C THR A 141 6.12 -6.95 20.64
N GLN A 142 6.17 -5.73 21.18
CA GLN A 142 5.00 -5.08 21.80
C GLN A 142 4.05 -4.51 20.73
N TYR A 143 2.77 -4.84 20.83
CA TYR A 143 1.72 -4.41 19.88
C TYR A 143 1.66 -2.88 19.69
N HIS A 144 1.66 -2.11 20.80
CA HIS A 144 1.57 -0.64 20.74
C HIS A 144 2.81 0.01 20.13
N GLU A 145 4.01 -0.49 20.43
CA GLU A 145 5.26 0.01 19.83
C GLU A 145 5.33 -0.32 18.34
N ARG A 146 4.90 -1.52 17.93
CA ARG A 146 4.82 -1.89 16.50
C ARG A 146 3.88 -0.95 15.75
N SER A 147 2.71 -0.66 16.31
CA SER A 147 1.74 0.28 15.71
C SER A 147 2.32 1.69 15.59
N ARG A 148 3.09 2.14 16.59
CA ARG A 148 3.78 3.42 16.59
C ARG A 148 4.86 3.48 15.50
N VAL A 149 5.68 2.44 15.34
CA VAL A 149 6.69 2.35 14.28
C VAL A 149 6.03 2.45 12.90
N PHE A 150 5.04 1.61 12.60
CA PHE A 150 4.37 1.62 11.30
C PHE A 150 3.57 2.91 11.05
N GLY A 151 3.06 3.56 12.08
CA GLY A 151 2.44 4.89 11.97
C GLY A 151 3.43 5.95 11.48
N VAL A 152 4.65 5.99 12.01
CA VAL A 152 5.70 6.92 11.56
C VAL A 152 6.20 6.54 10.15
N VAL A 153 6.34 5.25 9.84
CA VAL A 153 6.67 4.76 8.49
C VAL A 153 5.64 5.27 7.47
N ALA A 154 4.35 5.13 7.75
CA ALA A 154 3.28 5.60 6.87
C ALA A 154 3.32 7.13 6.70
N MET A 155 3.52 7.87 7.79
CA MET A 155 3.64 9.35 7.77
C MET A 155 4.79 9.80 6.86
N LEU A 156 5.96 9.18 6.96
CA LEU A 156 7.11 9.52 6.10
C LEU A 156 6.89 9.11 4.64
N GLY A 157 6.17 8.03 4.38
CA GLY A 157 5.74 7.68 3.02
C GLY A 157 4.85 8.77 2.41
N VAL A 158 3.84 9.23 3.14
CA VAL A 158 2.98 10.34 2.68
C VAL A 158 3.80 11.62 2.50
N MET A 159 4.74 11.93 3.39
CA MET A 159 5.62 13.09 3.24
C MET A 159 6.46 13.00 1.97
N GLY A 160 6.97 11.82 1.61
CA GLY A 160 7.65 11.58 0.33
C GLY A 160 6.75 11.87 -0.88
N ALA A 161 5.51 11.39 -0.84
CA ALA A 161 4.50 11.67 -1.86
C ALA A 161 4.20 13.18 -1.98
N VAL A 162 4.09 13.87 -0.87
CA VAL A 162 3.88 15.34 -0.84
C VAL A 162 5.08 16.07 -1.45
N ILE A 163 6.30 15.72 -1.07
CA ILE A 163 7.51 16.40 -1.58
C ILE A 163 7.64 16.21 -3.09
N VAL A 164 7.39 15.01 -3.62
CA VAL A 164 7.51 14.79 -5.07
C VAL A 164 6.49 15.57 -5.86
N LEU A 165 5.31 15.85 -5.31
CA LEU A 165 4.28 16.69 -5.93
C LEU A 165 4.64 18.18 -6.00
N LEU A 166 5.61 18.63 -5.21
CA LEU A 166 6.11 20.01 -5.30
C LEU A 166 6.92 20.27 -6.57
N PHE A 167 7.52 19.25 -7.20
CA PHE A 167 8.36 19.44 -8.38
C PHE A 167 7.63 20.06 -9.58
N PRO A 168 6.44 19.58 -10.01
CA PRO A 168 5.70 20.21 -11.10
C PRO A 168 5.19 21.61 -10.73
N ILE A 169 4.89 21.85 -9.45
CA ILE A 169 4.47 23.16 -8.95
C ILE A 169 5.62 24.17 -9.09
N LEU A 170 6.81 23.79 -8.61
CA LEU A 170 8.01 24.63 -8.71
C LEU A 170 8.47 24.79 -10.16
N ALA A 171 8.42 23.71 -10.97
CA ALA A 171 8.76 23.78 -12.38
C ALA A 171 7.90 24.80 -13.12
N GLY A 172 6.60 24.86 -12.85
CA GLY A 172 5.71 25.87 -13.41
C GLY A 172 6.10 27.31 -13.03
N HIS A 173 6.54 27.50 -11.78
CA HIS A 173 7.01 28.81 -11.30
C HIS A 173 8.32 29.27 -11.96
N TYR A 174 9.24 28.32 -12.22
CA TYR A 174 10.53 28.60 -12.86
C TYR A 174 10.52 28.45 -14.39
N GLY A 175 9.36 28.32 -15.03
CA GLY A 175 9.23 28.19 -16.49
C GLY A 175 9.82 26.90 -17.07
N ARG A 176 9.97 25.83 -16.26
CA ARG A 176 10.45 24.52 -16.68
C ARG A 176 9.34 23.70 -17.31
N SER A 177 9.69 22.83 -18.26
CA SER A 177 8.71 21.93 -18.91
C SER A 177 8.25 20.81 -17.97
N GLY A 178 7.10 20.21 -18.30
CA GLY A 178 6.60 19.03 -17.57
C GLY A 178 7.59 17.85 -17.60
N ALA A 179 8.27 17.63 -18.72
CA ALA A 179 9.31 16.61 -18.86
C ALA A 179 10.51 16.86 -17.93
N GLN A 180 10.95 18.12 -17.80
CA GLN A 180 12.01 18.47 -16.86
C GLN A 180 11.60 18.22 -15.41
N SER A 181 10.35 18.53 -15.07
CA SER A 181 9.82 18.25 -13.73
C SER A 181 9.87 16.76 -13.38
N VAL A 182 9.54 15.86 -14.32
CA VAL A 182 9.62 14.41 -14.11
C VAL A 182 11.06 13.98 -13.90
N ARG A 183 12.02 14.49 -14.67
CA ARG A 183 13.45 14.23 -14.47
C ARG A 183 13.94 14.73 -13.10
N ASP A 184 13.54 15.92 -12.69
CA ASP A 184 13.89 16.47 -11.38
C ASP A 184 13.36 15.58 -10.23
N MET A 185 12.14 15.02 -10.36
CA MET A 185 11.64 13.99 -9.43
C MET A 185 12.55 12.78 -9.38
N GLY A 186 12.99 12.28 -10.54
CA GLY A 186 13.92 11.16 -10.64
C GLY A 186 15.24 11.44 -9.92
N TRP A 187 15.87 12.59 -10.13
CA TRP A 187 17.10 12.99 -9.44
C TRP A 187 16.92 13.14 -7.94
N PHE A 188 15.81 13.72 -7.49
CA PHE A 188 15.48 13.80 -6.07
C PHE A 188 15.44 12.40 -5.43
N ILE A 189 14.70 11.48 -6.03
CA ILE A 189 14.55 10.12 -5.52
C ILE A 189 15.89 9.36 -5.60
N PHE A 190 16.65 9.55 -6.67
CA PHE A 190 17.95 8.95 -6.88
C PHE A 190 18.92 9.25 -5.73
N TRP A 191 19.02 10.50 -5.30
CA TRP A 191 19.91 10.90 -4.20
C TRP A 191 19.29 10.65 -2.83
N LEU A 192 17.98 10.74 -2.69
CA LEU A 192 17.30 10.52 -1.42
C LEU A 192 17.39 9.06 -0.97
N THR A 193 17.31 8.11 -1.89
CA THR A 193 17.31 6.67 -1.59
C THR A 193 18.55 6.22 -0.81
N PRO A 194 19.80 6.42 -1.28
CA PRO A 194 20.98 5.98 -0.55
C PRO A 194 21.13 6.68 0.80
N ILE A 195 20.79 7.97 0.88
CA ILE A 195 20.91 8.75 2.13
C ILE A 195 19.97 8.18 3.20
N THR A 196 18.69 8.01 2.85
CA THR A 196 17.68 7.58 3.80
C THR A 196 17.83 6.11 4.21
N VAL A 197 18.16 5.24 3.25
CA VAL A 197 18.42 3.81 3.55
C VAL A 197 19.71 3.66 4.38
N ALA A 198 20.76 4.44 4.11
CA ALA A 198 21.96 4.45 4.96
C ALA A 198 21.63 4.88 6.39
N ILE A 199 20.86 5.98 6.57
CA ILE A 199 20.40 6.41 7.90
C ILE A 199 19.66 5.28 8.60
N CYS A 200 18.73 4.60 7.89
CA CYS A 200 18.00 3.46 8.43
C CYS A 200 18.95 2.35 8.89
N CYS A 201 19.89 1.94 8.05
CA CYS A 201 20.84 0.85 8.36
C CYS A 201 21.78 1.17 9.54
N PHE A 202 22.23 2.43 9.67
CA PHE A 202 23.17 2.81 10.73
C PHE A 202 22.50 3.16 12.06
N ARG A 203 21.28 3.74 12.04
CA ARG A 203 20.58 4.21 13.23
C ARG A 203 19.69 3.17 13.89
N THR A 204 19.29 2.11 13.17
CA THR A 204 18.32 1.13 13.65
C THR A 204 19.02 -0.14 14.11
N PRO A 205 18.80 -0.62 15.34
CA PRO A 205 19.32 -1.91 15.79
C PRO A 205 18.62 -3.05 15.05
N GLU A 206 19.36 -4.09 14.69
CA GLU A 206 18.81 -5.33 14.15
C GLU A 206 19.08 -6.47 15.11
N THR A 207 18.00 -7.00 15.72
CA THR A 207 18.06 -8.17 16.61
C THR A 207 17.84 -9.42 15.80
N ILE A 208 18.82 -10.32 15.80
CA ILE A 208 18.70 -11.62 15.15
C ILE A 208 17.93 -12.55 16.09
N THR A 209 16.62 -12.65 15.93
CA THR A 209 15.81 -13.65 16.63
C THR A 209 16.05 -15.03 16.05
N ARG A 210 16.24 -16.02 16.91
CA ARG A 210 16.24 -17.44 16.50
C ARG A 210 14.80 -17.81 16.20
N ASP A 211 14.47 -18.02 14.93
CA ASP A 211 13.14 -18.44 14.51
C ASP A 211 12.82 -19.82 15.11
N HIS A 212 11.75 -19.87 15.87
CA HIS A 212 11.04 -21.11 16.14
C HIS A 212 10.11 -21.32 14.93
N GLY A 213 10.53 -22.20 14.03
CA GLY A 213 9.85 -22.71 12.84
C GLY A 213 8.63 -21.92 12.34
N ALA A 214 8.82 -21.06 11.33
CA ALA A 214 7.67 -20.47 10.63
C ALA A 214 6.77 -21.60 10.12
N GLU A 215 5.48 -21.55 10.45
CA GLU A 215 4.49 -22.49 9.91
C GLU A 215 4.56 -22.43 8.38
N GLN A 216 4.91 -23.56 7.78
CA GLN A 216 4.92 -23.68 6.32
C GLN A 216 3.48 -23.83 5.84
N PHE A 217 2.92 -22.73 5.32
CA PHE A 217 1.62 -22.80 4.66
C PHE A 217 1.72 -23.63 3.38
N ARG A 218 0.82 -24.60 3.22
CA ARG A 218 0.72 -25.41 2.01
C ARG A 218 -0.17 -24.69 0.99
N PHE A 219 0.06 -24.89 -0.28
CA PHE A 219 -0.77 -24.31 -1.36
C PHE A 219 -2.28 -24.59 -1.16
N ARG A 220 -2.62 -25.76 -0.60
CA ARG A 220 -3.99 -26.12 -0.24
C ARG A 220 -4.63 -25.16 0.79
N ASP A 221 -3.83 -24.53 1.65
CA ASP A 221 -4.33 -23.58 2.66
C ASP A 221 -4.81 -22.29 1.98
N TYR A 222 -4.09 -21.82 0.94
CA TYR A 222 -4.51 -20.70 0.11
C TYR A 222 -5.83 -21.00 -0.60
N LEU A 223 -5.94 -22.19 -1.21
CA LEU A 223 -7.15 -22.59 -1.93
C LEU A 223 -8.37 -22.67 -1.00
N SER A 224 -8.19 -23.16 0.23
CA SER A 224 -9.27 -23.29 1.22
C SER A 224 -9.85 -21.93 1.65
N LEU A 225 -9.05 -20.87 1.63
CA LEU A 225 -9.49 -19.51 1.94
C LEU A 225 -10.20 -18.85 0.73
N LEU A 226 -9.72 -19.12 -0.49
CA LEU A 226 -10.35 -18.61 -1.70
C LEU A 226 -11.76 -19.17 -1.96
N VAL A 227 -12.10 -20.31 -1.40
CA VAL A 227 -13.46 -20.91 -1.50
C VAL A 227 -14.45 -20.24 -0.55
N LYS A 228 -13.99 -19.51 0.49
CA LYS A 228 -14.90 -18.82 1.43
C LYS A 228 -15.56 -17.62 0.78
N PRO A 229 -16.92 -17.55 0.71
CA PRO A 229 -17.61 -16.46 0.01
C PRO A 229 -17.29 -15.06 0.56
N ASP A 230 -17.16 -14.93 1.89
CA ASP A 230 -16.91 -13.64 2.51
C ASP A 230 -15.49 -13.13 2.22
N LEU A 231 -14.47 -14.01 2.21
CA LEU A 231 -13.11 -13.66 1.78
C LEU A 231 -13.08 -13.31 0.29
N MET A 232 -13.74 -14.08 -0.56
CA MET A 232 -13.80 -13.79 -2.00
C MET A 232 -14.44 -12.42 -2.27
N ARG A 233 -15.53 -12.08 -1.55
CA ARG A 233 -16.18 -10.77 -1.65
C ARG A 233 -15.24 -9.64 -1.24
N LEU A 234 -14.44 -9.81 -0.16
CA LEU A 234 -13.46 -8.82 0.27
C LEU A 234 -12.28 -8.69 -0.71
N PHE A 235 -11.79 -9.80 -1.27
CA PHE A 235 -10.72 -9.74 -2.28
C PHE A 235 -11.21 -9.05 -3.56
N LEU A 236 -12.43 -9.33 -4.00
CA LEU A 236 -13.03 -8.64 -5.14
C LEU A 236 -13.26 -7.15 -4.85
N ALA A 237 -13.70 -6.81 -3.62
CA ALA A 237 -13.80 -5.44 -3.17
C ALA A 237 -12.43 -4.75 -3.16
N GLN A 238 -11.38 -5.40 -2.62
CA GLN A 238 -10.01 -4.86 -2.64
C GLN A 238 -9.52 -4.62 -4.07
N MET A 239 -9.70 -5.59 -4.96
CA MET A 239 -9.33 -5.43 -6.38
C MET A 239 -10.03 -4.22 -6.99
N SER A 240 -11.34 -4.11 -6.80
CA SER A 240 -12.15 -3.02 -7.35
C SER A 240 -11.77 -1.66 -6.78
N LEU A 241 -11.56 -1.57 -5.46
CA LEU A 241 -11.17 -0.34 -4.77
C LEU A 241 -9.71 0.07 -5.00
N THR A 242 -8.87 -0.84 -5.49
CA THR A 242 -7.52 -0.53 -5.97
C THR A 242 -7.56 -0.10 -7.43
N LEU A 243 -8.32 -0.80 -8.26
CA LEU A 243 -8.40 -0.54 -9.69
C LEU A 243 -9.06 0.81 -10.00
N GLY A 244 -10.11 1.20 -9.27
CA GLY A 244 -10.79 2.49 -9.48
C GLY A 244 -9.86 3.70 -9.31
N PRO A 245 -9.26 3.94 -8.14
CA PRO A 245 -8.28 5.01 -7.95
C PRO A 245 -7.03 4.87 -8.83
N GLY A 246 -6.58 3.64 -9.09
CA GLY A 246 -5.46 3.37 -9.99
C GLY A 246 -5.77 3.78 -11.44
N TRP A 247 -6.99 3.53 -11.92
CA TRP A 247 -7.49 4.00 -13.21
C TRP A 247 -7.51 5.54 -13.28
N MET A 248 -8.05 6.18 -12.24
CA MET A 248 -8.02 7.64 -12.12
C MET A 248 -6.58 8.19 -12.18
N SER A 249 -5.64 7.57 -11.43
CA SER A 249 -4.23 7.95 -11.42
C SER A 249 -3.59 7.86 -12.81
N ALA A 250 -3.89 6.81 -13.58
CA ALA A 250 -3.35 6.60 -14.91
C ALA A 250 -3.76 7.72 -15.90
N LEU A 251 -5.01 8.17 -15.83
CA LEU A 251 -5.54 9.23 -16.69
C LEU A 251 -5.39 10.64 -16.13
N TYR A 252 -4.88 10.77 -14.90
CA TYR A 252 -4.89 12.00 -14.11
C TYR A 252 -4.27 13.20 -14.87
N VAL A 253 -3.05 13.03 -15.35
CA VAL A 253 -2.32 14.09 -16.04
C VAL A 253 -3.06 14.49 -17.31
N PHE A 254 -3.43 13.54 -18.17
CA PHE A 254 -4.13 13.81 -19.41
C PHE A 254 -5.47 14.52 -19.20
N PHE A 255 -6.24 14.08 -18.21
CA PHE A 255 -7.54 14.68 -17.90
C PHE A 255 -7.40 16.15 -17.46
N PHE A 256 -6.51 16.42 -16.52
CA PHE A 256 -6.38 17.78 -15.99
C PHE A 256 -5.66 18.74 -16.97
N THR A 257 -4.68 18.25 -17.75
CA THR A 257 -3.99 19.11 -18.73
C THR A 257 -4.80 19.29 -20.01
N ASP A 258 -5.21 18.21 -20.65
CA ASP A 258 -5.73 18.28 -22.03
C ASP A 258 -7.24 18.53 -22.08
N SER A 259 -8.00 17.98 -21.10
CA SER A 259 -9.44 18.23 -21.03
C SER A 259 -9.80 19.49 -20.26
N ARG A 260 -9.18 19.71 -19.08
CA ARG A 260 -9.51 20.83 -18.20
C ARG A 260 -8.67 22.09 -18.43
N GLY A 261 -7.56 21.99 -19.18
CA GLY A 261 -6.68 23.10 -19.53
C GLY A 261 -5.84 23.62 -18.37
N TYR A 262 -5.63 22.81 -17.34
CA TYR A 262 -4.75 23.18 -16.24
C TYR A 262 -3.28 22.96 -16.60
N THR A 263 -2.40 23.78 -16.04
CA THR A 263 -0.96 23.52 -16.12
C THR A 263 -0.59 22.30 -15.27
N PRO A 264 0.52 21.59 -15.58
CA PRO A 264 1.01 20.47 -14.77
C PRO A 264 1.19 20.84 -13.29
N GLY A 265 1.60 22.07 -12.98
CA GLY A 265 1.73 22.57 -11.61
C GLY A 265 0.38 22.64 -10.88
N VAL A 266 -0.66 23.15 -11.54
CA VAL A 266 -2.02 23.21 -10.97
C VAL A 266 -2.59 21.80 -10.79
N ALA A 267 -2.40 20.92 -11.76
CA ALA A 267 -2.79 19.51 -11.62
C ALA A 267 -2.11 18.86 -10.39
N SER A 268 -0.83 19.18 -10.16
CA SER A 268 -0.12 18.68 -8.97
C SER A 268 -0.65 19.28 -7.66
N ILE A 269 -1.08 20.53 -7.62
CA ILE A 269 -1.76 21.11 -6.45
C ILE A 269 -3.06 20.39 -6.14
N LEU A 270 -3.84 20.04 -7.16
CA LEU A 270 -5.07 19.28 -6.99
C LEU A 270 -4.80 17.86 -6.46
N LEU A 271 -3.75 17.20 -6.96
CA LEU A 271 -3.35 15.88 -6.45
C LEU A 271 -2.79 15.95 -5.03
N LEU A 272 -2.02 17.00 -4.72
CA LEU A 272 -1.54 17.27 -3.37
C LEU A 272 -2.70 17.45 -2.39
N THR A 273 -3.72 18.19 -2.79
CA THR A 273 -4.96 18.38 -2.02
C THR A 273 -5.67 17.04 -1.77
N TYR A 274 -5.75 16.20 -2.79
CA TYR A 274 -6.31 14.83 -2.67
C TYR A 274 -5.53 13.98 -1.67
N VAL A 275 -4.20 13.97 -1.73
CA VAL A 275 -3.33 13.19 -0.82
C VAL A 275 -3.45 13.67 0.62
N ILE A 276 -3.40 14.98 0.86
CA ILE A 276 -3.55 15.58 2.20
C ILE A 276 -4.95 15.29 2.76
N ALA A 277 -5.97 15.41 1.94
CA ALA A 277 -7.35 15.08 2.33
C ALA A 277 -7.50 13.63 2.76
N GLY A 278 -6.79 12.69 2.11
CA GLY A 278 -6.76 11.28 2.50
C GLY A 278 -6.25 11.07 3.92
N VAL A 279 -5.19 11.78 4.31
CA VAL A 279 -4.67 11.74 5.68
C VAL A 279 -5.70 12.24 6.69
N ALA A 280 -6.37 13.36 6.38
CA ALA A 280 -7.41 13.94 7.23
C ALA A 280 -8.68 13.06 7.30
N GLY A 281 -9.00 12.34 6.23
CA GLY A 281 -10.18 11.47 6.12
C GLY A 281 -10.10 10.20 6.96
N ALA A 282 -8.90 9.63 7.14
CA ALA A 282 -8.73 8.36 7.83
C ALA A 282 -9.29 8.34 9.29
N PRO A 283 -9.00 9.32 10.17
CA PRO A 283 -9.57 9.33 11.52
C PRO A 283 -11.10 9.46 11.54
N LEU A 284 -11.66 10.27 10.62
CA LEU A 284 -13.11 10.44 10.56
C LEU A 284 -13.80 9.19 10.03
N THR A 285 -13.23 8.53 9.03
CA THR A 285 -13.74 7.25 8.54
C THR A 285 -13.72 6.19 9.63
N ALA A 286 -12.67 6.13 10.46
CA ALA A 286 -12.61 5.22 11.60
C ALA A 286 -13.73 5.51 12.63
N ARG A 287 -14.01 6.79 12.94
CA ARG A 287 -15.13 7.16 13.80
C ARG A 287 -16.50 6.84 13.20
N LEU A 288 -16.63 7.01 11.89
CA LEU A 288 -17.86 6.65 11.17
C LEU A 288 -18.10 5.14 11.21
N ALA A 289 -17.04 4.34 11.09
CA ALA A 289 -17.12 2.88 11.18
C ALA A 289 -17.55 2.39 12.57
N GLN A 290 -17.18 3.11 13.65
CA GLN A 290 -17.66 2.80 15.00
C GLN A 290 -19.16 3.05 15.15
N LYS A 291 -19.73 4.02 14.42
CA LYS A 291 -21.16 4.37 14.51
C LYS A 291 -22.04 3.58 13.56
N LEU A 292 -21.63 3.41 12.30
CA LEU A 292 -22.45 2.80 11.24
C LEU A 292 -22.11 1.32 11.00
N GLY A 293 -20.96 0.86 11.48
CA GLY A 293 -20.36 -0.41 11.13
C GLY A 293 -19.46 -0.30 9.88
N LYS A 294 -18.49 -1.22 9.75
CA LYS A 294 -17.42 -1.18 8.74
C LYS A 294 -17.96 -1.25 7.31
N HIS A 295 -18.86 -2.20 7.02
CA HIS A 295 -19.44 -2.40 5.68
C HIS A 295 -20.28 -1.21 5.21
N ARG A 296 -21.13 -0.63 6.10
CA ARG A 296 -21.94 0.56 5.77
C ARG A 296 -21.06 1.78 5.53
N THR A 297 -20.00 1.94 6.33
CA THR A 297 -19.02 3.02 6.14
C THR A 297 -18.34 2.89 4.78
N LEU A 298 -17.96 1.69 4.36
CA LEU A 298 -17.39 1.46 3.03
C LEU A 298 -18.37 1.82 1.91
N MET A 299 -19.64 1.43 2.03
CA MET A 299 -20.69 1.80 1.07
C MET A 299 -20.90 3.32 1.00
N VAL A 300 -20.92 4.01 2.15
CA VAL A 300 -21.05 5.47 2.19
C VAL A 300 -19.85 6.16 1.53
N THR A 301 -18.64 5.74 1.86
CA THR A 301 -17.42 6.37 1.31
C THR A 301 -17.27 6.11 -0.19
N THR A 302 -17.62 4.92 -0.69
CA THR A 302 -17.60 4.60 -2.13
C THR A 302 -18.63 5.42 -2.91
N THR A 303 -19.84 5.55 -2.39
CA THR A 303 -20.89 6.38 -3.00
C THR A 303 -20.51 7.86 -2.99
N ALA A 304 -20.06 8.37 -1.86
CA ALA A 304 -19.65 9.77 -1.71
C ALA A 304 -18.44 10.12 -2.59
N TYR A 305 -17.47 9.20 -2.74
CA TYR A 305 -16.36 9.34 -3.67
C TYR A 305 -16.84 9.43 -5.13
N SER A 306 -17.74 8.54 -5.52
CA SER A 306 -18.31 8.50 -6.88
C SER A 306 -19.08 9.77 -7.21
N LEU A 307 -19.86 10.30 -6.26
CA LEU A 307 -20.50 11.61 -6.40
C LEU A 307 -19.48 12.74 -6.56
N GLY A 308 -18.39 12.71 -5.80
CA GLY A 308 -17.27 13.65 -5.94
C GLY A 308 -16.67 13.64 -7.34
N LEU A 309 -16.47 12.45 -7.93
CA LEU A 309 -15.98 12.33 -9.31
C LEU A 309 -16.98 12.92 -10.33
N CYS A 310 -18.28 12.74 -10.15
CA CYS A 310 -19.27 13.41 -10.97
C CYS A 310 -19.17 14.94 -10.84
N MET A 311 -18.92 15.46 -9.64
CA MET A 311 -18.75 16.91 -9.42
C MET A 311 -17.53 17.47 -10.15
N VAL A 312 -16.45 16.69 -10.36
CA VAL A 312 -15.27 17.13 -11.14
C VAL A 312 -15.68 17.54 -12.56
N MET A 313 -16.69 16.88 -13.15
CA MET A 313 -17.20 17.25 -14.50
C MET A 313 -17.97 18.57 -14.50
N VAL A 314 -18.67 18.86 -13.42
CA VAL A 314 -19.47 20.09 -13.30
C VAL A 314 -18.61 21.32 -13.08
N VAL A 315 -17.39 21.14 -12.55
CA VAL A 315 -16.44 22.26 -12.35
C VAL A 315 -16.08 22.88 -13.71
N PRO A 316 -16.24 24.23 -13.88
CA PRO A 316 -15.84 24.92 -15.10
C PRO A 316 -14.35 24.72 -15.41
N LYS A 317 -14.02 24.59 -16.71
CA LYS A 317 -12.63 24.46 -17.17
C LYS A 317 -11.78 25.65 -16.68
N GLY A 318 -10.59 25.36 -16.19
CA GLY A 318 -9.66 26.38 -15.67
C GLY A 318 -9.99 26.94 -14.27
N ASN A 319 -11.10 26.57 -13.65
CA ASN A 319 -11.48 27.08 -12.33
C ASN A 319 -10.87 26.25 -11.20
N VAL A 320 -9.68 26.63 -10.74
CA VAL A 320 -8.95 25.95 -9.67
C VAL A 320 -9.67 26.03 -8.32
N VAL A 321 -10.30 27.18 -8.03
CA VAL A 321 -10.96 27.45 -6.74
C VAL A 321 -12.09 26.45 -6.48
N LEU A 322 -12.86 26.13 -7.51
CA LEU A 322 -13.94 25.13 -7.41
C LEU A 322 -13.40 23.70 -7.51
N ALA A 323 -12.28 23.46 -8.18
CA ALA A 323 -11.68 22.12 -8.29
C ALA A 323 -11.07 21.64 -6.96
N LEU A 324 -10.47 22.53 -6.16
CA LEU A 324 -9.82 22.19 -4.89
C LEU A 324 -10.76 21.48 -3.89
N PRO A 325 -11.94 22.02 -3.53
CA PRO A 325 -12.83 21.35 -2.58
C PRO A 325 -13.35 20.01 -3.11
N VAL A 326 -13.53 19.86 -4.42
CA VAL A 326 -13.98 18.59 -5.02
C VAL A 326 -12.86 17.54 -4.93
N MET A 327 -11.61 17.90 -5.22
CA MET A 327 -10.47 17.00 -5.08
C MET A 327 -10.19 16.67 -3.61
N PHE A 328 -10.36 17.64 -2.70
CA PHE A 328 -10.33 17.39 -1.26
C PHE A 328 -11.37 16.35 -0.84
N TRP A 329 -12.61 16.52 -1.30
CA TRP A 329 -13.69 15.57 -1.02
C TRP A 329 -13.36 14.16 -1.51
N CYS A 330 -12.90 14.02 -2.74
CA CYS A 330 -12.52 12.72 -3.29
C CYS A 330 -11.41 12.05 -2.48
N GLY A 331 -10.34 12.77 -2.16
CA GLY A 331 -9.24 12.24 -1.35
C GLY A 331 -9.68 11.85 0.06
N PHE A 332 -10.52 12.67 0.68
CA PHE A 332 -11.06 12.45 2.01
C PHE A 332 -11.90 11.16 2.08
N MET A 333 -12.74 10.89 1.08
CA MET A 333 -13.55 9.69 1.01
C MET A 333 -12.74 8.45 0.65
N ALA A 334 -11.72 8.57 -0.22
CA ALA A 334 -10.86 7.46 -0.62
C ALA A 334 -10.07 6.85 0.54
N ALA A 335 -9.79 7.62 1.60
CA ALA A 335 -9.13 7.13 2.81
C ALA A 335 -9.85 5.95 3.47
N GLY A 336 -11.17 5.84 3.27
CA GLY A 336 -11.98 4.76 3.82
C GLY A 336 -11.77 3.40 3.16
N PHE A 337 -11.28 3.35 1.94
CA PHE A 337 -11.28 2.12 1.14
C PHE A 337 -10.38 1.03 1.77
N ASP A 338 -9.08 1.26 1.79
CA ASP A 338 -8.13 0.28 2.32
C ASP A 338 -8.31 0.06 3.84
N LEU A 339 -8.63 1.14 4.58
CA LEU A 339 -8.87 1.06 6.03
C LEU A 339 -10.02 0.10 6.37
N MET A 340 -11.15 0.20 5.67
CA MET A 340 -12.33 -0.63 5.94
C MET A 340 -12.10 -2.08 5.49
N ILE A 341 -11.50 -2.30 4.33
CA ILE A 341 -11.18 -3.66 3.86
C ILE A 341 -10.25 -4.36 4.86
N ARG A 342 -9.18 -3.72 5.31
CA ARG A 342 -8.26 -4.31 6.30
C ARG A 342 -8.96 -4.63 7.62
N ALA A 343 -9.83 -3.75 8.08
CA ALA A 343 -10.58 -3.97 9.30
C ALA A 343 -11.59 -5.13 9.18
N MET A 344 -12.25 -5.28 8.02
CA MET A 344 -13.18 -6.39 7.76
C MET A 344 -12.44 -7.72 7.56
N LEU A 345 -11.25 -7.71 6.95
CA LEU A 345 -10.40 -8.91 6.83
C LEU A 345 -9.95 -9.43 8.21
N ALA A 346 -9.67 -8.54 9.15
CA ALA A 346 -9.36 -8.93 10.53
C ALA A 346 -10.54 -9.68 11.18
N ASP A 347 -11.78 -9.16 11.01
CA ASP A 347 -12.98 -9.78 11.57
C ASP A 347 -13.23 -11.19 10.98
N VAL A 348 -13.09 -11.32 9.64
CA VAL A 348 -13.19 -12.63 8.99
C VAL A 348 -12.05 -13.55 9.41
N GLY A 349 -10.86 -13.01 9.71
CA GLY A 349 -9.74 -13.77 10.28
C GLY A 349 -10.10 -14.41 11.63
N ASP A 350 -10.78 -13.69 12.51
CA ASP A 350 -11.28 -14.20 13.79
C ASP A 350 -12.35 -15.30 13.57
N GLU A 351 -13.27 -15.11 12.61
CA GLU A 351 -14.26 -16.14 12.25
C GLU A 351 -13.60 -17.43 11.72
N VAL A 352 -12.59 -17.29 10.83
CA VAL A 352 -11.81 -18.42 10.32
C VAL A 352 -11.08 -19.14 11.45
N ARG A 353 -10.52 -18.39 12.42
CA ARG A 353 -9.88 -18.99 13.60
C ARG A 353 -10.87 -19.77 14.45
N LEU A 354 -12.07 -19.23 14.66
CA LEU A 354 -13.14 -19.91 15.42
C LEU A 354 -13.55 -21.21 14.75
N GLU A 355 -13.75 -21.21 13.42
CA GLU A 355 -14.20 -22.39 12.67
C GLU A 355 -13.12 -23.47 12.48
N GLN A 356 -11.88 -23.04 12.19
CA GLN A 356 -10.81 -23.96 11.79
C GLN A 356 -9.81 -24.29 12.91
N GLY A 357 -9.89 -23.57 14.04
CA GLY A 357 -8.95 -23.74 15.16
C GLY A 357 -7.50 -23.32 14.85
N LYS A 358 -7.26 -22.63 13.72
CA LYS A 358 -5.93 -22.20 13.27
C LYS A 358 -5.93 -20.72 12.96
N GLU A 359 -4.87 -20.03 13.39
CA GLU A 359 -4.66 -18.63 13.06
C GLU A 359 -4.12 -18.51 11.63
N ARG A 360 -4.91 -17.92 10.72
CA ARG A 360 -4.57 -17.75 9.30
C ARG A 360 -4.59 -16.29 8.83
N LEU A 361 -4.53 -15.36 9.76
CA LEU A 361 -4.67 -13.93 9.48
C LEU A 361 -3.56 -13.42 8.53
N SER A 362 -2.33 -13.88 8.72
CA SER A 362 -1.20 -13.55 7.84
C SER A 362 -1.42 -13.99 6.40
N LEU A 363 -2.01 -15.17 6.21
CA LEU A 363 -2.35 -15.72 4.89
C LEU A 363 -3.46 -14.91 4.21
N ILE A 364 -4.48 -14.48 4.97
CA ILE A 364 -5.57 -13.65 4.49
C ILE A 364 -5.04 -12.29 4.00
N TYR A 365 -4.14 -11.64 4.76
CA TYR A 365 -3.52 -10.39 4.34
C TYR A 365 -2.58 -10.56 3.13
N ALA A 366 -1.88 -11.70 3.02
CA ALA A 366 -1.06 -12.01 1.85
C ALA A 366 -1.91 -12.11 0.57
N LEU A 367 -3.06 -12.81 0.64
CA LEU A 367 -4.02 -12.90 -0.46
C LEU A 367 -4.62 -11.53 -0.80
N ASN A 368 -4.92 -10.70 0.20
CA ASN A 368 -5.39 -9.34 -0.04
C ASN A 368 -4.36 -8.48 -0.76
N THR A 369 -3.09 -8.59 -0.38
CA THR A 369 -1.99 -7.90 -1.05
C THR A 369 -1.82 -8.38 -2.49
N LEU A 370 -1.96 -9.68 -2.73
CA LEU A 370 -1.97 -10.26 -4.08
C LEU A 370 -3.11 -9.69 -4.93
N ALA A 371 -4.33 -9.62 -4.37
CA ALA A 371 -5.49 -9.03 -5.05
C ALA A 371 -5.24 -7.54 -5.42
N ALA A 372 -4.66 -6.76 -4.51
CA ALA A 372 -4.29 -5.37 -4.76
C ALA A 372 -3.20 -5.25 -5.85
N LYS A 373 -2.18 -6.13 -5.87
CA LYS A 373 -1.15 -6.14 -6.91
C LYS A 373 -1.71 -6.47 -8.29
N ILE A 374 -2.61 -7.45 -8.38
CA ILE A 374 -3.31 -7.79 -9.63
C ILE A 374 -4.09 -6.57 -10.14
N ALA A 375 -4.88 -5.94 -9.30
CA ALA A 375 -5.63 -4.74 -9.65
C ALA A 375 -4.72 -3.59 -10.13
N ALA A 376 -3.60 -3.36 -9.44
CA ALA A 376 -2.63 -2.34 -9.83
C ALA A 376 -1.97 -2.64 -11.19
N ALA A 377 -1.76 -3.92 -11.54
CA ALA A 377 -1.29 -4.31 -12.87
C ALA A 377 -2.26 -3.88 -13.98
N PHE A 378 -3.54 -4.05 -13.72
CA PHE A 378 -4.59 -3.71 -14.68
C PHE A 378 -4.95 -2.22 -14.71
N SER A 379 -4.57 -1.42 -13.74
CA SER A 379 -4.88 0.01 -13.72
C SER A 379 -4.39 0.73 -14.97
N ILE A 380 -3.10 0.69 -15.28
CA ILE A 380 -2.51 1.28 -16.48
C ILE A 380 -2.70 0.34 -17.67
N GLY A 381 -2.58 -0.98 -17.44
CA GLY A 381 -2.68 -2.01 -18.45
C GLY A 381 -4.00 -2.07 -19.23
N LEU A 382 -5.12 -1.72 -18.61
CA LEU A 382 -6.41 -1.61 -19.29
C LEU A 382 -6.68 -0.19 -19.78
N THR A 383 -6.33 0.81 -18.99
CA THR A 383 -6.71 2.20 -19.20
C THR A 383 -6.04 2.79 -20.45
N PHE A 384 -4.74 2.60 -20.61
CA PHE A 384 -3.97 3.18 -21.71
C PHE A 384 -4.33 2.58 -23.07
N PRO A 385 -4.39 1.23 -23.25
CA PRO A 385 -4.85 0.65 -24.50
C PRO A 385 -6.30 1.04 -24.84
N LEU A 386 -7.18 1.13 -23.85
CA LEU A 386 -8.56 1.58 -24.05
C LEU A 386 -8.56 3.02 -24.58
N LEU A 387 -7.84 3.93 -23.94
CA LEU A 387 -7.77 5.33 -24.35
C LEU A 387 -7.22 5.48 -25.79
N GLY A 388 -6.18 4.70 -26.15
CA GLY A 388 -5.64 4.66 -27.50
C GLY A 388 -6.68 4.16 -28.54
N LYS A 389 -7.46 3.13 -28.21
CA LYS A 389 -8.54 2.63 -29.07
C LYS A 389 -9.70 3.64 -29.24
N LEU A 390 -9.92 4.52 -28.25
CA LEU A 390 -10.89 5.60 -28.31
C LEU A 390 -10.38 6.82 -29.11
N GLY A 391 -9.22 6.71 -29.76
CA GLY A 391 -8.67 7.72 -30.65
C GLY A 391 -7.89 8.84 -29.96
N TYR A 392 -7.62 8.72 -28.66
CA TYR A 392 -6.77 9.69 -27.96
C TYR A 392 -5.28 9.47 -28.26
N VAL A 393 -4.59 10.55 -28.59
CA VAL A 393 -3.15 10.56 -28.87
C VAL A 393 -2.45 11.35 -27.76
N ALA A 394 -1.57 10.68 -26.99
CA ALA A 394 -0.89 11.27 -25.84
C ALA A 394 0.36 12.10 -26.20
N LYS A 395 0.67 12.30 -27.49
CA LYS A 395 1.87 13.03 -27.93
C LYS A 395 1.79 14.52 -27.56
N GLU A 396 2.84 15.05 -26.93
CA GLU A 396 2.94 16.46 -26.59
C GLU A 396 2.72 17.37 -27.81
N GLY A 397 1.92 18.42 -27.62
CA GLY A 397 1.59 19.37 -28.69
C GLY A 397 0.59 18.88 -29.72
N PHE A 398 0.16 17.60 -29.65
CA PHE A 398 -0.88 17.08 -30.53
C PHE A 398 -2.26 17.58 -30.10
N LYS A 399 -3.01 18.16 -31.04
CA LYS A 399 -4.38 18.59 -30.78
C LYS A 399 -5.35 17.45 -31.00
N ASN A 400 -5.79 16.83 -29.93
CA ASN A 400 -6.80 15.79 -29.95
C ASN A 400 -8.17 16.34 -30.44
N THR A 401 -8.93 15.51 -31.14
CA THR A 401 -10.28 15.86 -31.57
C THR A 401 -11.20 16.07 -30.35
N PRO A 402 -12.26 16.88 -30.47
CA PRO A 402 -13.24 17.04 -29.38
C PRO A 402 -13.83 15.69 -28.91
N GLN A 403 -13.97 14.76 -29.84
CA GLN A 403 -14.48 13.42 -29.55
C GLN A 403 -13.51 12.57 -28.74
N ALA A 404 -12.21 12.64 -29.02
CA ALA A 404 -11.15 11.99 -28.25
C ALA A 404 -11.05 12.58 -26.83
N ILE A 405 -11.16 13.89 -26.68
CA ILE A 405 -11.20 14.56 -25.37
C ILE A 405 -12.44 14.14 -24.57
N HIS A 406 -13.62 14.09 -25.22
CA HIS A 406 -14.84 13.60 -24.56
C HIS A 406 -14.71 12.14 -24.11
N SER A 407 -14.09 11.29 -24.94
CA SER A 407 -13.78 9.90 -24.57
C SER A 407 -12.85 9.80 -23.36
N LEU A 408 -11.82 10.67 -23.29
CA LEU A 408 -10.95 10.79 -22.10
C LEU A 408 -11.74 11.19 -20.86
N GLU A 409 -12.64 12.18 -20.98
CA GLU A 409 -13.50 12.64 -19.88
C GLU A 409 -14.38 11.52 -19.35
N LEU A 410 -15.05 10.79 -20.26
CA LEU A 410 -15.87 9.64 -19.87
C LEU A 410 -15.05 8.52 -19.24
N ALA A 411 -13.90 8.18 -19.83
CA ALA A 411 -13.01 7.16 -19.27
C ALA A 411 -12.50 7.52 -17.87
N TYR A 412 -12.16 8.79 -17.64
CA TYR A 412 -11.68 9.29 -16.34
C TYR A 412 -12.74 9.17 -15.24
N ILE A 413 -14.02 9.25 -15.56
CA ILE A 413 -15.11 9.24 -14.57
C ILE A 413 -15.77 7.87 -14.48
N LEU A 414 -16.19 7.31 -15.59
CA LEU A 414 -16.98 6.07 -15.57
C LEU A 414 -16.16 4.88 -15.09
N GLY A 415 -14.86 4.79 -15.46
CA GLY A 415 -14.01 3.70 -15.03
C GLY A 415 -13.86 3.65 -13.49
N PRO A 416 -13.38 4.71 -12.83
CA PRO A 416 -13.28 4.76 -11.38
C PRO A 416 -14.61 4.58 -10.67
N ILE A 417 -15.70 5.22 -11.13
CA ILE A 417 -17.03 5.07 -10.52
C ILE A 417 -17.48 3.62 -10.59
N PHE A 418 -17.35 2.96 -11.76
CA PHE A 418 -17.75 1.57 -11.92
C PHE A 418 -17.03 0.66 -10.92
N PHE A 419 -15.70 0.76 -10.84
CA PHE A 419 -14.94 -0.11 -9.95
C PHE A 419 -15.13 0.22 -8.48
N VAL A 420 -15.19 1.50 -8.11
CA VAL A 420 -15.41 1.90 -6.71
C VAL A 420 -16.80 1.49 -6.24
N MET A 421 -17.83 1.67 -7.06
CA MET A 421 -19.19 1.22 -6.74
C MET A 421 -19.30 -0.31 -6.68
N LEU A 422 -18.58 -1.03 -7.57
CA LEU A 422 -18.50 -2.49 -7.50
C LEU A 422 -17.87 -2.94 -6.18
N GLY A 423 -16.81 -2.27 -5.71
CA GLY A 423 -16.20 -2.54 -4.40
C GLY A 423 -17.18 -2.33 -3.24
N GLY A 424 -17.95 -1.25 -3.27
CA GLY A 424 -19.04 -1.00 -2.30
C GLY A 424 -20.16 -2.04 -2.40
N PHE A 425 -20.52 -2.47 -3.62
CA PHE A 425 -21.53 -3.49 -3.85
C PHE A 425 -21.12 -4.87 -3.29
N CYS A 426 -19.84 -5.24 -3.39
CA CYS A 426 -19.34 -6.51 -2.86
C CYS A 426 -19.60 -6.69 -1.37
N VAL A 427 -19.70 -5.61 -0.60
CA VAL A 427 -19.98 -5.67 0.85
C VAL A 427 -21.45 -5.43 1.19
N MET A 428 -22.33 -5.31 0.20
CA MET A 428 -23.77 -5.15 0.41
C MET A 428 -24.36 -6.43 1.01
N GLY A 429 -25.17 -6.31 2.07
CA GLY A 429 -25.71 -7.47 2.79
C GLY A 429 -24.64 -8.25 3.57
N TRP A 430 -23.61 -7.59 4.05
CA TRP A 430 -22.56 -8.18 4.88
C TRP A 430 -23.14 -8.72 6.20
N ARG A 431 -22.84 -9.99 6.51
CA ARG A 431 -23.44 -10.69 7.65
C ARG A 431 -22.63 -10.56 8.95
N LEU A 432 -21.31 -10.37 8.82
CA LEU A 432 -20.42 -10.22 9.97
C LEU A 432 -20.44 -8.75 10.44
N ASP A 433 -21.50 -8.40 11.18
CA ASP A 433 -21.64 -7.09 11.83
C ASP A 433 -20.93 -7.05 13.18
N ALA A 434 -21.01 -5.90 13.88
CA ALA A 434 -20.36 -5.71 15.18
C ALA A 434 -20.87 -6.72 16.23
N ASN A 435 -22.18 -7.00 16.27
CA ASN A 435 -22.76 -7.91 17.25
C ASN A 435 -22.26 -9.35 17.03
N ARG A 436 -22.25 -9.79 15.76
CA ARG A 436 -21.76 -11.12 15.41
C ARG A 436 -20.26 -11.27 15.68
N HIS A 437 -19.47 -10.22 15.38
CA HIS A 437 -18.05 -10.22 15.70
C HIS A 437 -17.80 -10.29 17.22
N ASP A 438 -18.56 -9.55 18.04
CA ASP A 438 -18.47 -9.61 19.51
C ASP A 438 -18.78 -11.02 20.06
N GLU A 439 -19.75 -11.73 19.46
CA GLU A 439 -20.04 -13.13 19.82
C GLU A 439 -18.83 -14.04 19.50
N ILE A 440 -18.25 -13.89 18.31
CA ILE A 440 -17.05 -14.63 17.89
C ILE A 440 -15.90 -14.38 18.85
N ARG A 441 -15.65 -13.12 19.20
CA ARG A 441 -14.58 -12.76 20.14
C ARG A 441 -14.79 -13.37 21.53
N ARG A 442 -15.99 -13.29 22.08
CA ARG A 442 -16.32 -13.93 23.39
C ARG A 442 -16.06 -15.44 23.35
N GLU A 443 -16.43 -16.13 22.27
CA GLU A 443 -16.21 -17.57 22.16
C GLU A 443 -14.72 -17.92 21.99
N LEU A 444 -13.95 -17.10 21.24
CA LEU A 444 -12.50 -17.25 21.15
C LEU A 444 -11.82 -17.04 22.51
N ASP A 445 -12.20 -15.97 23.24
CA ASP A 445 -11.65 -15.66 24.56
C ASP A 445 -11.98 -16.80 25.56
N ARG A 446 -13.18 -17.40 25.47
CA ARG A 446 -13.56 -18.56 26.27
C ARG A 446 -12.68 -19.78 25.95
N ARG A 447 -12.42 -20.06 24.67
CA ARG A 447 -11.55 -21.19 24.26
C ARG A 447 -10.11 -20.97 24.67
N ASP A 448 -9.60 -19.75 24.50
CA ASP A 448 -8.23 -19.41 24.89
C ASP A 448 -8.08 -19.48 26.44
N GLY A 449 -9.07 -19.03 27.21
CA GLY A 449 -9.11 -19.16 28.67
C GLY A 449 -9.12 -20.62 29.14
N LEU A 450 -9.90 -21.49 28.48
CA LEU A 450 -9.91 -22.92 28.78
C LEU A 450 -8.57 -23.61 28.42
N ALA A 451 -7.92 -23.16 27.34
CA ALA A 451 -6.61 -23.69 26.96
C ALA A 451 -5.53 -23.32 27.98
N VAL A 452 -5.55 -22.10 28.51
CA VAL A 452 -4.62 -21.67 29.58
C VAL A 452 -4.88 -22.44 30.87
N ALA A 453 -6.14 -22.60 31.30
CA ALA A 453 -6.50 -23.38 32.47
C ALA A 453 -6.08 -24.85 32.35
N GLY A 454 -6.23 -25.45 31.16
CA GLY A 454 -5.78 -26.81 30.90
C GLY A 454 -4.25 -26.99 30.89
N TYR A 455 -3.50 -25.92 30.61
CA TYR A 455 -2.03 -25.90 30.76
C TYR A 455 -1.59 -25.78 32.22
N GLU A 456 -2.34 -25.04 33.05
CA GLU A 456 -2.09 -24.92 34.48
C GLU A 456 -2.43 -26.21 35.25
N GLU A 457 -3.39 -27.01 34.77
CA GLU A 457 -3.75 -28.30 35.35
C GLU A 457 -2.88 -29.47 34.84
N ALA A 458 -2.06 -29.25 33.79
CA ALA A 458 -1.18 -30.32 33.31
C ALA A 458 -0.01 -30.50 34.29
N PRO A 459 0.17 -31.68 34.90
CA PRO A 459 1.28 -31.90 35.82
C PRO A 459 2.61 -31.73 35.08
N ILE A 460 3.51 -30.92 35.64
CA ILE A 460 4.89 -30.81 35.14
C ILE A 460 5.56 -32.16 35.33
N ILE A 461 5.64 -32.97 34.29
CA ILE A 461 6.38 -34.24 34.32
C ILE A 461 7.86 -33.84 34.21
N ASP A 462 8.57 -33.98 35.32
CA ASP A 462 10.02 -33.82 35.33
C ASP A 462 10.66 -34.92 34.43
N SER A 463 11.43 -34.47 33.44
CA SER A 463 12.13 -35.35 32.49
C SER A 463 13.18 -36.28 33.13
N LEU A 464 13.31 -36.23 34.44
CA LEU A 464 14.27 -37.03 35.25
C LEU A 464 13.62 -38.11 36.11
N GLY A 465 12.33 -38.46 35.89
CA GLY A 465 11.71 -39.63 36.51
C GLY A 465 11.34 -39.48 37.98
N GLY A 466 11.18 -38.28 38.49
CA GLY A 466 10.72 -37.98 39.84
C GLY A 466 9.19 -37.90 39.95
N ALA A 467 8.62 -38.13 41.13
CA ALA A 467 7.21 -37.99 41.43
C ALA A 467 6.68 -36.58 41.17
N PRO A 468 5.42 -36.36 40.80
CA PRO A 468 4.88 -35.03 40.46
C PRO A 468 5.01 -34.06 41.64
N VAL A 469 5.70 -32.98 41.41
CA VAL A 469 5.76 -31.87 42.40
C VAL A 469 4.55 -30.97 42.17
N VAL A 470 3.59 -31.04 43.09
CA VAL A 470 2.50 -30.06 43.16
C VAL A 470 3.07 -28.80 43.72
N ALA A 471 3.22 -27.76 42.89
CA ALA A 471 3.55 -26.40 43.35
C ALA A 471 2.31 -25.82 44.07
N ILE A 472 2.33 -25.80 45.39
CA ILE A 472 1.35 -25.06 46.21
C ILE A 472 1.75 -23.58 46.07
N ILE A 473 0.98 -22.83 45.29
CA ILE A 473 1.05 -21.37 45.33
C ILE A 473 0.31 -20.96 46.62
N GLU A 474 1.06 -20.59 47.67
CA GLU A 474 0.53 -19.96 48.86
C GLU A 474 -0.08 -18.60 48.48
N ASP A 475 -1.39 -18.48 48.67
CA ASP A 475 -2.12 -17.22 48.60
C ASP A 475 -1.53 -16.26 49.67
N ALA A 476 -0.74 -15.29 49.20
CA ALA A 476 -0.34 -14.14 50.03
C ALA A 476 -1.55 -13.20 50.16
N ASN A 477 -2.39 -13.47 51.14
CA ASN A 477 -3.44 -12.57 51.58
C ASN A 477 -2.81 -11.44 52.46
N PRO A 478 -2.79 -10.16 52.07
CA PRO A 478 -2.43 -9.08 52.96
C PRO A 478 -3.68 -8.74 53.83
N GLY A 479 -3.69 -9.22 55.08
CA GLY A 479 -4.64 -8.83 56.09
C GLY A 479 -4.50 -7.34 56.46
N PRO A 480 -5.57 -6.74 57.06
CA PRO A 480 -5.70 -5.30 57.24
C PRO A 480 -4.92 -4.82 58.46
N ALA A 481 -4.22 -3.70 58.29
CA ALA A 481 -3.95 -2.73 59.36
C ALA A 481 -3.71 -1.34 58.74
#